data_c636557abaa38f34149efe4e1e7dd19b
#
_entry.id   c636557abaa38f34149efe4e1e7dd19b
#
_cell.length_a   1.000
_cell.length_b   1.000
_cell.length_c   1.000
_cell.angle_alpha   90.00
_cell.angle_beta   90.00
_cell.angle_gamma   90.00
#
_symmetry.space_group_name_H-M   'P 1'
#
loop_
_entity.id
_entity.type
_entity.pdbx_description
1 polymer ?
#
loop_
_entity_poly.entity_id
_entity_poly.type
_entity_poly.pdbx_seq_one_letter_code
_entity_poly.pdbx_strand_id
1 'polypeptide(L)'
;MSPIQAVFLPLLAVATLASSSGFAQTHTEPRARDLGVPFDGTPGPLNAITDVSGVEVGYKTLISGEGRLIIGKGPVRTGVTAVLPRGKQGTQSVFAGFFAGNGNGDMTGTHWIEESGLLETPILITNTGSVGVVRDAAFAWMVKRKQTGYFWYPVAAETADLTLNDIKGQHVTAQDTWEALNSAASGPLREGNVGGGTGMVCNGFKGGTGTSSRQLDAAQGGYTVGVLVQCNYGRSDQLRVAGIAVAREMDLKKPCVEKLLNPPVLDYEGKPASQCDPRVATTADGVRAPEQGSIIVIIATDAPLTPDQLKRLARRVSVSLGRAGAIESDGSGDIFLAFSTANAGADEGNSAEPPFAGPNATIQRMQSWKMNAMFTAVIQATEESIINALVAAKTMTGADYWTVPALPHDQLQQVLRKHGQLKP
;
A
#
# COMPACT_ATOMS: atom_id res chain seq x y z
N MET A 1 -52.11 -13.23 68.25
CA MET A 1 -51.48 -12.34 67.26
C MET A 1 -50.20 -13.07 66.77
N SER A 2 -50.30 -13.76 65.65
CA SER A 2 -49.21 -14.54 65.06
C SER A 2 -48.42 -13.68 64.09
N PRO A 3 -47.09 -13.81 64.01
CA PRO A 3 -46.27 -13.10 63.01
C PRO A 3 -46.26 -13.89 61.70
N ILE A 4 -46.41 -13.14 60.60
CA ILE A 4 -46.35 -13.60 59.22
C ILE A 4 -44.87 -13.83 58.86
N GLN A 5 -44.53 -15.07 58.45
CA GLN A 5 -43.22 -15.40 57.87
C GLN A 5 -43.22 -14.99 56.38
N ALA A 6 -42.30 -14.10 56.03
CA ALA A 6 -42.02 -13.76 54.64
C ALA A 6 -41.03 -14.79 54.02
N VAL A 7 -41.47 -15.48 53.01
CA VAL A 7 -40.65 -16.41 52.20
C VAL A 7 -39.92 -15.60 51.11
N PHE A 8 -38.59 -15.53 51.20
CA PHE A 8 -37.77 -15.00 50.11
C PHE A 8 -37.44 -16.14 49.14
N LEU A 9 -37.91 -16.01 47.90
CA LEU A 9 -37.43 -16.80 46.77
C LEU A 9 -36.18 -16.13 46.17
N PRO A 10 -35.08 -16.85 45.86
CA PRO A 10 -33.96 -16.29 45.15
C PRO A 10 -34.26 -16.31 43.66
N LEU A 11 -34.20 -15.14 43.03
CA LEU A 11 -34.19 -14.99 41.54
C LEU A 11 -32.82 -15.47 41.02
N LEU A 12 -32.82 -16.60 40.30
CA LEU A 12 -31.64 -17.04 39.55
C LEU A 12 -31.58 -16.18 38.26
N ALA A 13 -30.59 -15.27 38.22
CA ALA A 13 -30.25 -14.54 36.98
C ALA A 13 -29.44 -15.46 36.07
N VAL A 14 -30.01 -15.95 35.00
CA VAL A 14 -29.33 -16.67 33.95
C VAL A 14 -28.63 -15.59 33.08
N ALA A 15 -27.31 -15.44 33.27
CA ALA A 15 -26.50 -14.63 32.37
C ALA A 15 -26.27 -15.39 31.05
N THR A 16 -27.00 -15.00 30.01
CA THR A 16 -26.73 -15.43 28.64
C THR A 16 -25.44 -14.73 28.14
N LEU A 17 -24.35 -15.49 28.11
CA LEU A 17 -23.15 -15.11 27.38
C LEU A 17 -23.48 -15.06 25.89
N ALA A 18 -23.77 -13.88 25.36
CA ALA A 18 -23.80 -13.64 23.94
C ALA A 18 -22.37 -13.74 23.40
N SER A 19 -22.02 -14.88 22.84
CA SER A 19 -20.81 -15.03 22.04
C SER A 19 -20.95 -14.12 20.83
N SER A 20 -20.31 -12.96 20.83
CA SER A 20 -20.12 -12.15 19.64
C SER A 20 -19.15 -12.92 18.74
N SER A 21 -19.68 -13.74 17.84
CA SER A 21 -18.98 -14.22 16.67
C SER A 21 -18.67 -12.97 15.83
N GLY A 22 -17.48 -12.41 16.03
CA GLY A 22 -16.92 -11.41 15.14
C GLY A 22 -16.86 -12.04 13.75
N PHE A 23 -17.70 -11.56 12.84
CA PHE A 23 -17.56 -11.87 11.43
C PHE A 23 -16.18 -11.33 11.03
N ALA A 24 -15.21 -12.21 10.84
CA ALA A 24 -13.98 -11.90 10.14
C ALA A 24 -14.41 -11.37 8.77
N GLN A 25 -14.18 -10.10 8.51
CA GLN A 25 -14.38 -9.54 7.18
C GLN A 25 -13.42 -10.29 6.25
N THR A 26 -13.94 -11.18 5.43
CA THR A 26 -13.16 -11.92 4.44
C THR A 26 -12.71 -10.95 3.37
N HIS A 27 -11.48 -11.08 2.92
CA HIS A 27 -11.00 -10.41 1.72
C HIS A 27 -11.93 -10.78 0.55
N THR A 28 -12.36 -9.79 -0.21
CA THR A 28 -13.28 -10.02 -1.35
C THR A 28 -12.56 -10.53 -2.59
N GLU A 29 -11.23 -10.34 -2.65
CA GLU A 29 -10.38 -10.72 -3.77
C GLU A 29 -9.37 -11.77 -3.32
N PRO A 30 -8.95 -12.70 -4.22
CA PRO A 30 -7.94 -13.68 -3.89
C PRO A 30 -6.60 -13.02 -3.61
N ARG A 31 -5.82 -13.61 -2.72
CA ARG A 31 -4.46 -13.21 -2.41
C ARG A 31 -3.47 -14.25 -2.92
N ALA A 32 -2.20 -13.88 -3.00
CA ALA A 32 -1.17 -14.77 -3.53
C ALA A 32 -1.07 -16.10 -2.76
N ARG A 33 -1.25 -16.08 -1.44
CA ARG A 33 -1.29 -17.31 -0.61
C ARG A 33 -2.48 -18.22 -0.94
N ASP A 34 -3.63 -17.64 -1.32
CA ASP A 34 -4.82 -18.40 -1.71
C ASP A 34 -4.58 -19.17 -3.02
N LEU A 35 -3.69 -18.66 -3.86
CA LEU A 35 -3.22 -19.34 -5.07
C LEU A 35 -2.11 -20.37 -4.80
N GLY A 36 -1.66 -20.51 -3.54
CA GLY A 36 -0.59 -21.41 -3.13
C GLY A 36 0.82 -20.85 -3.34
N VAL A 37 0.99 -19.55 -3.67
CA VAL A 37 2.31 -18.94 -3.81
C VAL A 37 3.05 -19.02 -2.47
N PRO A 38 4.27 -19.59 -2.42
CA PRO A 38 5.01 -19.71 -1.17
C PRO A 38 5.67 -18.39 -0.80
N PHE A 39 5.56 -18.03 0.49
CA PHE A 39 6.26 -16.90 1.08
C PHE A 39 6.86 -17.29 2.42
N ASP A 40 8.05 -16.79 2.68
CA ASP A 40 8.75 -16.97 3.95
C ASP A 40 8.14 -16.08 5.06
N GLY A 41 8.38 -16.49 6.31
CA GLY A 41 7.95 -15.79 7.51
C GLY A 41 6.48 -16.00 7.87
N THR A 42 6.15 -15.66 9.11
CA THR A 42 4.80 -15.83 9.66
C THR A 42 4.00 -14.56 9.47
N PRO A 43 2.89 -14.56 8.72
CA PRO A 43 2.02 -13.38 8.62
C PRO A 43 1.29 -13.13 9.95
N GLY A 44 0.94 -11.87 10.21
CA GLY A 44 -0.04 -11.53 11.24
C GLY A 44 -1.45 -11.99 10.88
N PRO A 45 -2.43 -11.82 11.77
CA PRO A 45 -3.80 -12.33 11.60
C PRO A 45 -4.52 -11.84 10.33
N LEU A 46 -4.26 -10.61 9.92
CA LEU A 46 -4.85 -9.99 8.72
C LEU A 46 -3.90 -10.09 7.52
N ASN A 47 -2.63 -10.41 7.76
CA ASN A 47 -1.56 -10.31 6.78
C ASN A 47 -1.58 -8.96 6.04
N ALA A 48 -1.71 -7.86 6.78
CA ALA A 48 -1.87 -6.51 6.27
C ALA A 48 -1.10 -5.50 7.14
N ILE A 49 -0.86 -4.30 6.63
CA ILE A 49 -0.22 -3.21 7.41
C ILE A 49 -0.99 -2.89 8.70
N THR A 50 -2.29 -3.13 8.70
CA THR A 50 -3.19 -2.94 9.84
C THR A 50 -3.04 -3.99 10.96
N ASP A 51 -2.18 -5.00 10.80
CA ASP A 51 -1.74 -5.84 11.91
C ASP A 51 -0.87 -5.07 12.90
N VAL A 52 -0.27 -3.97 12.48
CA VAL A 52 0.43 -3.05 13.39
C VAL A 52 -0.61 -2.22 14.14
N SER A 53 -0.66 -2.40 15.45
CA SER A 53 -1.67 -1.77 16.31
C SER A 53 -1.70 -0.25 16.16
N GLY A 54 -2.89 0.30 16.01
CA GLY A 54 -3.16 1.73 15.85
C GLY A 54 -3.09 2.22 14.39
N VAL A 55 -2.60 1.41 13.46
CA VAL A 55 -2.59 1.78 12.04
C VAL A 55 -3.97 1.59 11.42
N GLU A 56 -4.46 2.63 10.76
CA GLU A 56 -5.70 2.60 9.97
C GLU A 56 -5.41 2.97 8.52
N VAL A 57 -6.17 2.36 7.59
CA VAL A 57 -6.07 2.64 6.15
C VAL A 57 -7.45 2.92 5.58
N GLY A 58 -7.53 3.94 4.72
CA GLY A 58 -8.76 4.31 4.03
C GLY A 58 -8.54 4.58 2.55
N TYR A 59 -9.62 4.48 1.77
CA TYR A 59 -9.57 4.61 0.32
C TYR A 59 -10.69 5.48 -0.21
N LYS A 60 -10.35 6.25 -1.25
CA LYS A 60 -11.31 6.81 -2.21
C LYS A 60 -10.91 6.37 -3.61
N THR A 61 -11.78 5.63 -4.27
CA THR A 61 -11.60 5.14 -5.64
C THR A 61 -12.45 5.95 -6.59
N LEU A 62 -11.86 6.43 -7.68
CA LEU A 62 -12.52 7.23 -8.71
C LEU A 62 -12.47 6.49 -10.05
N ILE A 63 -13.63 6.03 -10.52
CA ILE A 63 -13.81 5.35 -11.80
C ILE A 63 -15.01 5.98 -12.50
N SER A 64 -14.77 6.66 -13.62
CA SER A 64 -15.84 7.26 -14.45
C SER A 64 -15.41 7.47 -15.89
N GLY A 65 -16.39 7.58 -16.79
CA GLY A 65 -16.17 7.84 -18.21
C GLY A 65 -15.53 6.67 -18.95
N GLU A 66 -15.69 6.72 -20.28
CA GLU A 66 -15.12 5.76 -21.23
C GLU A 66 -14.77 6.50 -22.53
N GLY A 67 -13.88 5.90 -23.33
CA GLY A 67 -13.60 6.38 -24.66
C GLY A 67 -12.30 7.18 -24.79
N ARG A 68 -12.29 8.08 -25.75
CA ARG A 68 -11.11 8.90 -26.05
C ARG A 68 -10.78 9.81 -24.89
N LEU A 69 -9.49 9.92 -24.56
CA LEU A 69 -8.98 10.84 -23.56
C LEU A 69 -9.29 12.29 -23.93
N ILE A 70 -9.99 12.98 -23.04
CA ILE A 70 -10.25 14.42 -23.12
C ILE A 70 -9.87 15.02 -21.79
N ILE A 71 -8.80 15.81 -21.76
CA ILE A 71 -8.29 16.43 -20.53
C ILE A 71 -9.40 17.20 -19.81
N GLY A 72 -9.57 16.90 -18.53
CA GLY A 72 -10.62 17.46 -17.66
C GLY A 72 -11.99 16.79 -17.78
N LYS A 73 -12.14 15.79 -18.67
CA LYS A 73 -13.37 15.00 -18.81
C LYS A 73 -13.18 13.52 -18.54
N GLY A 74 -11.97 13.00 -18.67
CA GLY A 74 -11.64 11.61 -18.47
C GLY A 74 -11.36 10.82 -19.74
N PRO A 75 -11.36 9.50 -19.69
CA PRO A 75 -11.77 8.60 -18.58
C PRO A 75 -10.94 8.76 -17.31
N VAL A 76 -11.58 8.54 -16.16
CA VAL A 76 -10.96 8.64 -14.83
C VAL A 76 -10.75 7.25 -14.24
N ARG A 77 -9.51 6.92 -13.87
CA ARG A 77 -9.10 5.67 -13.22
C ARG A 77 -8.02 5.98 -12.18
N THR A 78 -8.40 6.55 -11.04
CA THR A 78 -7.49 7.07 -10.03
C THR A 78 -8.09 7.00 -8.63
N GLY A 79 -7.48 7.63 -7.66
CA GLY A 79 -8.01 7.73 -6.29
C GLY A 79 -6.98 8.18 -5.28
N VAL A 80 -7.33 7.98 -4.01
CA VAL A 80 -6.49 8.32 -2.85
C VAL A 80 -6.49 7.15 -1.88
N THR A 81 -5.30 6.78 -1.41
CA THR A 81 -5.07 5.87 -0.28
C THR A 81 -4.55 6.70 0.89
N ALA A 82 -5.16 6.56 2.06
CA ALA A 82 -4.73 7.22 3.29
C ALA A 82 -4.22 6.17 4.28
N VAL A 83 -3.01 6.35 4.81
CA VAL A 83 -2.44 5.56 5.92
C VAL A 83 -2.27 6.46 7.12
N LEU A 84 -2.92 6.13 8.22
CA LEU A 84 -2.90 6.89 9.45
C LEU A 84 -2.10 6.12 10.50
N PRO A 85 -0.88 6.58 10.85
CA PRO A 85 0.02 5.86 11.78
C PRO A 85 -0.57 5.65 13.19
N ARG A 86 -1.49 6.51 13.58
CA ARG A 86 -2.17 6.52 14.89
C ARG A 86 -3.69 6.41 14.78
N GLY A 87 -4.20 6.01 13.63
CA GLY A 87 -5.63 6.03 13.34
C GLY A 87 -6.22 7.44 13.36
N LYS A 88 -7.52 7.53 13.17
CA LYS A 88 -8.24 8.81 13.08
C LYS A 88 -8.23 9.61 14.38
N GLN A 89 -8.10 8.97 15.52
CA GLN A 89 -8.16 9.64 16.82
C GLN A 89 -6.79 10.05 17.36
N GLY A 90 -5.72 9.43 16.85
CA GLY A 90 -4.37 9.74 17.30
C GLY A 90 -3.85 11.06 16.73
N THR A 91 -3.22 11.84 17.60
CA THR A 91 -2.62 13.14 17.25
C THR A 91 -1.11 13.17 17.48
N GLN A 92 -0.58 12.14 18.13
CA GLN A 92 0.83 12.07 18.48
C GLN A 92 1.70 11.76 17.26
N SER A 93 2.87 12.40 17.20
CA SER A 93 3.93 12.08 16.24
C SER A 93 4.45 10.65 16.43
N VAL A 94 5.03 10.11 15.38
CA VAL A 94 5.74 8.83 15.38
C VAL A 94 7.14 9.01 14.79
N PHE A 95 8.11 8.23 15.25
CA PHE A 95 9.40 8.19 14.58
C PHE A 95 9.25 7.61 13.17
N ALA A 96 9.95 8.22 12.22
CA ALA A 96 9.95 7.79 10.82
C ALA A 96 11.33 7.88 10.19
N GLY A 97 11.50 7.17 9.08
CA GLY A 97 12.69 7.22 8.24
C GLY A 97 12.31 7.03 6.77
N PHE A 98 12.95 7.76 5.92
CA PHE A 98 12.70 7.83 4.49
C PHE A 98 13.91 7.33 3.69
N PHE A 99 13.66 6.74 2.52
CA PHE A 99 14.68 6.36 1.57
C PHE A 99 14.13 6.35 0.14
N ALA A 100 14.83 6.97 -0.80
CA ALA A 100 14.56 6.84 -2.23
C ALA A 100 15.57 5.83 -2.83
N GLY A 101 15.06 4.74 -3.38
CA GLY A 101 15.83 3.80 -4.18
C GLY A 101 16.19 4.45 -5.51
N ASN A 102 15.20 5.03 -6.19
CA ASN A 102 15.35 5.97 -7.28
C ASN A 102 14.34 7.13 -7.12
N GLY A 103 14.74 8.33 -7.41
CA GLY A 103 14.06 9.56 -7.00
C GLY A 103 13.18 10.22 -8.07
N ASN A 104 12.85 9.56 -9.18
CA ASN A 104 11.97 10.15 -10.21
C ASN A 104 10.49 10.08 -9.79
N GLY A 105 10.13 10.73 -8.71
CA GLY A 105 8.79 10.77 -8.12
C GLY A 105 8.70 11.78 -6.99
N ASP A 106 7.52 11.94 -6.42
CA ASP A 106 7.26 12.90 -5.36
C ASP A 106 6.77 12.20 -4.08
N MET A 107 7.34 12.63 -2.94
CA MET A 107 6.85 12.37 -1.60
C MET A 107 7.09 13.63 -0.76
N THR A 108 6.06 14.41 -0.55
CA THR A 108 6.16 15.67 0.23
C THR A 108 6.49 15.40 1.69
N GLY A 109 7.03 16.40 2.39
CA GLY A 109 7.33 16.31 3.83
C GLY A 109 8.57 15.48 4.20
N THR A 110 9.20 14.80 3.25
CA THR A 110 10.36 13.91 3.51
C THR A 110 11.59 14.66 4.03
N HIS A 111 11.79 15.94 3.63
CA HIS A 111 12.89 16.76 4.15
C HIS A 111 12.76 16.98 5.66
N TRP A 112 11.52 17.14 6.18
CA TRP A 112 11.30 17.25 7.62
C TRP A 112 11.48 15.93 8.35
N ILE A 113 11.03 14.82 7.76
CA ILE A 113 11.31 13.48 8.29
C ILE A 113 12.82 13.20 8.36
N GLU A 114 13.57 13.65 7.36
CA GLU A 114 15.04 13.48 7.34
C GLU A 114 15.71 14.34 8.42
N GLU A 115 15.23 15.55 8.66
CA GLU A 115 15.77 16.49 9.65
C GLU A 115 15.39 16.11 11.07
N SER A 116 14.09 15.88 11.32
CA SER A 116 13.55 15.67 12.68
C SER A 116 13.44 14.21 13.09
N GLY A 117 13.33 13.30 12.13
CA GLY A 117 12.96 11.91 12.39
C GLY A 117 11.49 11.70 12.73
N LEU A 118 10.63 12.73 12.56
CA LEU A 118 9.22 12.70 12.97
C LEU A 118 8.27 12.68 11.78
N LEU A 119 7.21 11.91 11.93
CA LEU A 119 6.02 11.91 11.10
C LEU A 119 4.83 12.33 11.97
N GLU A 120 4.26 13.50 11.67
CA GLU A 120 3.18 14.13 12.45
C GLU A 120 1.84 14.10 11.72
N THR A 121 1.79 13.55 10.50
CA THR A 121 0.66 13.64 9.59
C THR A 121 0.22 12.26 9.09
N PRO A 122 -1.01 12.12 8.57
CA PRO A 122 -1.34 11.01 7.69
C PRO A 122 -0.40 10.96 6.48
N ILE A 123 -0.27 9.76 5.90
CA ILE A 123 0.43 9.51 4.64
C ILE A 123 -0.64 9.30 3.57
N LEU A 124 -0.61 10.09 2.50
CA LEU A 124 -1.52 10.00 1.37
C LEU A 124 -0.77 9.47 0.16
N ILE A 125 -1.40 8.58 -0.62
CA ILE A 125 -0.83 8.09 -1.87
C ILE A 125 -1.87 8.26 -2.97
N THR A 126 -1.48 8.87 -4.09
CA THR A 126 -2.38 9.21 -5.20
C THR A 126 -1.64 9.13 -6.55
N ASN A 127 -2.07 9.89 -7.57
CA ASN A 127 -1.36 10.04 -8.82
C ASN A 127 -0.50 11.31 -8.84
N THR A 128 0.44 11.37 -9.80
CA THR A 128 1.40 12.48 -9.96
C THR A 128 0.73 13.85 -10.08
N GLY A 129 -0.37 13.95 -10.80
CA GLY A 129 -1.08 15.23 -11.00
C GLY A 129 -1.83 15.74 -9.77
N SER A 130 -1.98 14.92 -8.72
CA SER A 130 -2.86 15.19 -7.59
C SER A 130 -2.13 15.38 -6.24
N VAL A 131 -0.80 15.30 -6.21
CA VAL A 131 0.00 15.44 -4.97
C VAL A 131 -0.33 16.74 -4.24
N GLY A 132 -0.40 17.87 -4.95
CA GLY A 132 -0.66 19.17 -4.35
C GLY A 132 -2.01 19.25 -3.65
N VAL A 133 -3.10 18.87 -4.33
CA VAL A 133 -4.46 18.93 -3.75
C VAL A 133 -4.61 17.97 -2.57
N VAL A 134 -4.01 16.79 -2.63
CA VAL A 134 -4.08 15.79 -1.54
C VAL A 134 -3.30 16.29 -0.31
N ARG A 135 -2.12 16.87 -0.53
CA ARG A 135 -1.30 17.47 0.53
C ARG A 135 -2.04 18.61 1.23
N ASP A 136 -2.62 19.53 0.47
CA ASP A 136 -3.36 20.68 1.03
C ASP A 136 -4.66 20.24 1.73
N ALA A 137 -5.35 19.26 1.18
CA ALA A 137 -6.53 18.68 1.81
C ALA A 137 -6.21 17.98 3.14
N ALA A 138 -5.08 17.29 3.24
CA ALA A 138 -4.61 16.69 4.50
C ALA A 138 -4.36 17.76 5.56
N PHE A 139 -3.68 18.85 5.20
CA PHE A 139 -3.47 20.00 6.11
C PHE A 139 -4.80 20.57 6.60
N ALA A 140 -5.74 20.85 5.69
CA ALA A 140 -7.06 21.37 6.05
C ALA A 140 -7.88 20.39 6.92
N TRP A 141 -7.74 19.08 6.71
CA TRP A 141 -8.38 18.04 7.54
C TRP A 141 -7.83 18.06 8.97
N MET A 142 -6.51 18.20 9.14
CA MET A 142 -5.87 18.31 10.46
C MET A 142 -6.32 19.56 11.19
N VAL A 143 -6.38 20.72 10.51
CA VAL A 143 -6.88 21.98 11.08
C VAL A 143 -8.33 21.85 11.58
N LYS A 144 -9.22 21.23 10.79
CA LYS A 144 -10.63 20.98 11.18
C LYS A 144 -10.75 20.10 12.41
N ARG A 145 -9.82 19.19 12.63
CA ARG A 145 -9.80 18.31 13.80
C ARG A 145 -9.15 18.96 15.03
N LYS A 146 -8.74 20.20 14.93
CA LYS A 146 -8.06 20.94 16.00
C LYS A 146 -6.84 20.17 16.55
N GLN A 147 -6.12 19.49 15.67
CA GLN A 147 -4.87 18.87 16.06
C GLN A 147 -3.90 19.93 16.57
N THR A 148 -3.19 19.60 17.64
CA THR A 148 -2.17 20.47 18.20
C THR A 148 -0.91 20.43 17.35
N GLY A 149 -0.29 21.57 17.11
CA GLY A 149 0.93 21.72 16.31
C GLY A 149 0.97 23.10 15.66
N TYR A 150 2.15 23.67 15.52
CA TYR A 150 2.30 24.98 14.88
C TYR A 150 2.41 24.85 13.36
N PHE A 151 3.08 23.80 12.90
CA PHE A 151 3.31 23.53 11.49
C PHE A 151 3.25 22.03 11.23
N TRP A 152 2.70 21.65 10.07
CA TRP A 152 2.70 20.28 9.60
C TRP A 152 3.18 20.24 8.15
N TYR A 153 3.92 19.20 7.85
CA TYR A 153 4.36 18.90 6.49
C TYR A 153 3.70 17.60 6.02
N PRO A 154 2.42 17.65 5.56
CA PRO A 154 1.71 16.44 5.16
C PRO A 154 2.49 15.65 4.13
N VAL A 155 2.50 14.32 4.30
CA VAL A 155 3.13 13.40 3.37
C VAL A 155 2.10 13.01 2.31
N ALA A 156 2.37 13.42 1.07
CA ALA A 156 1.63 13.00 -0.12
C ALA A 156 2.62 12.42 -1.11
N ALA A 157 2.41 11.15 -1.50
CA ALA A 157 3.24 10.40 -2.42
C ALA A 157 2.45 10.00 -3.67
N GLU A 158 3.14 9.61 -4.74
CA GLU A 158 2.48 9.34 -6.00
C GLU A 158 3.14 8.24 -6.83
N THR A 159 2.34 7.70 -7.76
CA THR A 159 2.79 6.99 -8.94
C THR A 159 1.92 7.40 -10.14
N ALA A 160 2.47 7.33 -11.36
CA ALA A 160 1.80 7.85 -12.56
C ALA A 160 0.80 6.85 -13.16
N ASP A 161 -0.50 7.16 -13.15
CA ASP A 161 -1.58 6.33 -13.72
C ASP A 161 -1.94 6.68 -15.19
N LEU A 162 -1.01 7.27 -15.91
CA LEU A 162 -1.22 7.90 -17.24
C LEU A 162 -1.73 6.95 -18.33
N THR A 163 -1.56 5.63 -18.23
CA THR A 163 -2.04 4.67 -19.22
C THR A 163 -3.57 4.56 -19.22
N LEU A 164 -4.17 4.60 -18.04
CA LEU A 164 -5.61 4.33 -17.87
C LEU A 164 -6.42 5.56 -17.48
N ASN A 165 -5.76 6.63 -17.02
CA ASN A 165 -6.38 7.79 -16.40
C ASN A 165 -6.08 9.09 -17.17
N ASP A 166 -7.02 10.01 -17.13
CA ASP A 166 -6.79 11.42 -17.48
C ASP A 166 -6.00 12.12 -16.35
N ILE A 167 -4.70 11.80 -16.27
CA ILE A 167 -3.82 12.29 -15.19
C ILE A 167 -3.69 13.82 -15.17
N LYS A 168 -3.85 14.47 -16.35
CA LYS A 168 -3.76 15.94 -16.49
C LYS A 168 -5.08 16.65 -16.15
N GLY A 169 -6.17 15.90 -16.01
CA GLY A 169 -7.52 16.44 -15.78
C GLY A 169 -7.78 16.86 -14.34
N GLN A 170 -6.88 16.57 -13.39
CA GLN A 170 -6.97 16.94 -11.97
C GLN A 170 -8.30 16.51 -11.33
N HIS A 171 -8.67 15.25 -11.53
CA HIS A 171 -9.97 14.71 -11.07
C HIS A 171 -10.06 14.44 -9.57
N VAL A 172 -8.93 14.33 -8.87
CA VAL A 172 -8.90 14.17 -7.41
C VAL A 172 -9.15 15.53 -6.75
N THR A 173 -10.07 15.56 -5.81
CA THR A 173 -10.45 16.77 -5.07
C THR A 173 -10.08 16.70 -3.59
N ALA A 174 -10.16 17.82 -2.87
CA ALA A 174 -10.03 17.84 -1.42
C ALA A 174 -11.09 16.96 -0.73
N GLN A 175 -12.32 16.90 -1.27
CA GLN A 175 -13.40 16.07 -0.73
C GLN A 175 -13.04 14.58 -0.85
N ASP A 176 -12.48 14.13 -1.97
CA ASP A 176 -12.06 12.74 -2.16
C ASP A 176 -10.97 12.35 -1.14
N THR A 177 -10.04 13.27 -0.87
CA THR A 177 -9.00 13.08 0.15
C THR A 177 -9.60 12.95 1.54
N TRP A 178 -10.58 13.80 1.90
CA TRP A 178 -11.26 13.71 3.18
C TRP A 178 -12.09 12.44 3.31
N GLU A 179 -12.68 11.96 2.23
CA GLU A 179 -13.40 10.67 2.23
C GLU A 179 -12.44 9.52 2.48
N ALA A 180 -11.25 9.51 1.85
CA ALA A 180 -10.21 8.52 2.13
C ALA A 180 -9.77 8.56 3.60
N LEU A 181 -9.46 9.74 4.14
CA LEU A 181 -9.05 9.92 5.53
C LEU A 181 -10.16 9.49 6.52
N ASN A 182 -11.41 9.86 6.27
CA ASN A 182 -12.53 9.56 7.15
C ASN A 182 -12.96 8.10 7.09
N SER A 183 -12.75 7.41 5.95
CA SER A 183 -13.03 5.99 5.78
C SER A 183 -11.98 5.07 6.41
N ALA A 184 -10.83 5.63 6.84
CA ALA A 184 -9.75 4.83 7.41
C ALA A 184 -10.24 3.98 8.59
N ALA A 185 -9.82 2.73 8.61
CA ALA A 185 -10.13 1.77 9.66
C ALA A 185 -8.99 0.74 9.80
N SER A 186 -8.89 0.13 10.97
CA SER A 186 -8.15 -1.11 11.17
C SER A 186 -8.95 -2.29 10.59
N GLY A 187 -8.32 -3.44 10.44
CA GLY A 187 -8.97 -4.65 9.92
C GLY A 187 -8.47 -5.04 8.51
N PRO A 188 -9.17 -5.98 7.85
CA PRO A 188 -8.80 -6.43 6.51
C PRO A 188 -8.85 -5.29 5.50
N LEU A 189 -7.89 -5.26 4.57
CA LEU A 189 -7.80 -4.23 3.55
C LEU A 189 -8.20 -4.78 2.17
N ARG A 190 -8.83 -3.93 1.37
CA ARG A 190 -9.01 -4.19 -0.06
C ARG A 190 -7.69 -3.99 -0.79
N GLU A 191 -7.45 -4.80 -1.83
CA GLU A 191 -6.23 -4.77 -2.64
C GLU A 191 -6.58 -4.65 -4.14
N GLY A 192 -5.58 -4.49 -5.00
CA GLY A 192 -5.76 -4.32 -6.44
C GLY A 192 -6.21 -2.91 -6.84
N ASN A 193 -7.31 -2.84 -7.60
CA ASN A 193 -7.80 -1.60 -8.22
C ASN A 193 -8.52 -0.67 -7.24
N VAL A 194 -7.88 -0.26 -6.16
CA VAL A 194 -8.48 0.55 -5.09
C VAL A 194 -7.61 1.73 -4.68
N GLY A 195 -8.26 2.82 -4.26
CA GLY A 195 -7.58 4.03 -3.82
C GLY A 195 -6.65 4.59 -4.89
N GLY A 196 -5.49 5.06 -4.48
CA GLY A 196 -4.44 5.51 -5.40
C GLY A 196 -3.98 4.44 -6.37
N GLY A 197 -4.09 3.14 -6.03
CA GLY A 197 -3.74 2.01 -6.89
C GLY A 197 -4.67 1.74 -8.07
N THR A 198 -5.77 2.49 -8.20
CA THR A 198 -6.84 2.21 -9.18
C THR A 198 -6.36 2.13 -10.62
N GLY A 199 -5.58 3.09 -11.10
CA GLY A 199 -5.11 3.16 -12.50
C GLY A 199 -3.72 2.58 -12.75
N MET A 200 -3.09 1.93 -11.77
CA MET A 200 -1.68 1.57 -11.80
C MET A 200 -1.40 0.32 -12.64
N VAL A 201 -0.23 0.29 -13.28
CA VAL A 201 0.28 -0.81 -14.11
C VAL A 201 1.57 -1.34 -13.49
N CYS A 202 1.57 -2.60 -13.07
CA CYS A 202 2.71 -3.21 -12.39
C CYS A 202 3.21 -4.42 -13.17
N ASN A 203 4.49 -4.43 -13.53
CA ASN A 203 5.10 -5.47 -14.35
C ASN A 203 4.31 -5.78 -15.65
N GLY A 204 3.75 -4.74 -16.29
CA GLY A 204 2.97 -4.88 -17.52
C GLY A 204 1.58 -5.51 -17.33
N PHE A 205 1.19 -5.83 -16.11
CA PHE A 205 -0.17 -6.25 -15.71
C PHE A 205 -0.88 -5.12 -14.99
N LYS A 206 -2.19 -5.25 -14.79
CA LYS A 206 -2.90 -4.37 -13.89
C LYS A 206 -2.30 -4.50 -12.49
N GLY A 207 -1.77 -3.40 -11.97
CA GLY A 207 -1.21 -3.26 -10.65
C GLY A 207 -2.20 -2.68 -9.65
N GLY A 208 -1.68 -2.05 -8.61
CA GLY A 208 -2.53 -1.36 -7.64
C GLY A 208 -2.00 -1.40 -6.22
N THR A 209 -2.92 -1.40 -5.27
CA THR A 209 -2.62 -1.47 -3.85
C THR A 209 -2.43 -2.93 -3.42
N GLY A 210 -1.39 -3.19 -2.63
CA GLY A 210 -1.17 -4.49 -1.99
C GLY A 210 -0.64 -4.32 -0.58
N THR A 211 -0.84 -5.34 0.27
CA THR A 211 -0.42 -5.28 1.66
C THR A 211 -0.03 -6.67 2.18
N SER A 212 0.81 -6.70 3.19
CA SER A 212 1.09 -7.90 3.97
C SER A 212 1.72 -7.54 5.31
N SER A 213 1.93 -8.54 6.16
CA SER A 213 2.64 -8.37 7.43
C SER A 213 3.54 -9.56 7.74
N ARG A 214 4.45 -9.35 8.70
CA ARG A 214 5.23 -10.40 9.35
C ARG A 214 5.22 -10.18 10.85
N GLN A 215 4.94 -11.25 11.57
CA GLN A 215 5.08 -11.30 13.02
C GLN A 215 6.37 -12.02 13.38
N LEU A 216 7.23 -11.37 14.14
CA LEU A 216 8.47 -11.93 14.64
C LEU A 216 8.21 -12.87 15.82
N ASP A 217 9.04 -13.89 15.97
CA ASP A 217 8.98 -14.78 17.12
C ASP A 217 9.25 -14.02 18.43
N ALA A 218 8.73 -14.54 19.53
CA ALA A 218 8.92 -13.95 20.87
C ALA A 218 10.42 -13.78 21.22
N ALA A 219 11.29 -14.71 20.82
CA ALA A 219 12.74 -14.61 20.99
C ALA A 219 13.37 -13.43 20.24
N GLN A 220 12.71 -12.96 19.18
CA GLN A 220 13.10 -11.80 18.36
C GLN A 220 12.39 -10.51 18.81
N GLY A 221 11.54 -10.57 19.83
CA GLY A 221 10.81 -9.46 20.43
C GLY A 221 9.32 -9.48 20.17
N GLY A 222 8.79 -10.42 19.38
CA GLY A 222 7.36 -10.57 19.10
C GLY A 222 6.75 -9.41 18.31
N TYR A 223 7.56 -8.57 17.68
CA TYR A 223 7.11 -7.37 16.96
C TYR A 223 6.44 -7.72 15.62
N THR A 224 5.57 -6.82 15.19
CA THR A 224 4.91 -6.87 13.89
C THR A 224 5.54 -5.87 12.93
N VAL A 225 5.74 -6.31 11.68
CA VAL A 225 6.08 -5.46 10.54
C VAL A 225 4.96 -5.56 9.54
N GLY A 226 4.32 -4.45 9.22
CA GLY A 226 3.28 -4.36 8.20
C GLY A 226 3.75 -3.51 7.02
N VAL A 227 3.35 -3.88 5.81
CA VAL A 227 3.72 -3.19 4.56
C VAL A 227 2.48 -2.94 3.72
N LEU A 228 2.40 -1.73 3.13
CA LEU A 228 1.46 -1.37 2.08
C LEU A 228 2.23 -0.81 0.89
N VAL A 229 1.87 -1.26 -0.31
CA VAL A 229 2.47 -0.78 -1.56
C VAL A 229 1.42 -0.17 -2.48
N GLN A 230 1.82 0.83 -3.26
CA GLN A 230 1.16 1.22 -4.50
C GLN A 230 2.07 0.83 -5.65
N CYS A 231 1.75 -0.29 -6.33
CA CYS A 231 2.59 -0.93 -7.33
C CYS A 231 2.28 -0.43 -8.73
N ASN A 232 3.26 0.27 -9.33
CA ASN A 232 3.17 0.83 -10.69
C ASN A 232 4.54 0.81 -11.40
N TYR A 233 5.30 -0.27 -11.26
CA TYR A 233 6.68 -0.36 -11.77
C TYR A 233 6.91 -1.64 -12.58
N GLY A 234 8.05 -1.71 -13.24
CA GLY A 234 8.62 -2.93 -13.78
C GLY A 234 8.03 -3.38 -15.11
N ARG A 235 8.66 -4.40 -15.67
CA ARG A 235 8.27 -5.02 -16.93
C ARG A 235 7.88 -6.47 -16.71
N SER A 236 7.00 -7.00 -17.55
CA SER A 236 6.52 -8.39 -17.41
C SER A 236 7.66 -9.42 -17.47
N ASP A 237 8.62 -9.23 -18.37
CA ASP A 237 9.77 -10.16 -18.51
C ASP A 237 10.71 -10.17 -17.29
N GLN A 238 10.61 -9.18 -16.43
CA GLN A 238 11.38 -9.07 -15.18
C GLN A 238 10.67 -9.73 -13.99
N LEU A 239 9.33 -9.83 -14.02
CA LEU A 239 8.55 -10.33 -12.87
C LEU A 239 9.03 -11.68 -12.37
N ARG A 240 9.39 -11.70 -11.08
CA ARG A 240 9.76 -12.93 -10.36
C ARG A 240 8.78 -13.21 -9.24
N VAL A 241 8.33 -14.45 -9.18
CA VAL A 241 7.51 -14.98 -8.10
C VAL A 241 8.18 -16.26 -7.60
N ALA A 242 8.42 -16.34 -6.30
CA ALA A 242 9.19 -17.43 -5.69
C ALA A 242 10.55 -17.67 -6.39
N GLY A 243 11.22 -16.58 -6.83
CA GLY A 243 12.51 -16.61 -7.53
C GLY A 243 12.45 -16.97 -9.02
N ILE A 244 11.29 -17.37 -9.55
CA ILE A 244 11.10 -17.79 -10.94
C ILE A 244 10.66 -16.60 -11.79
N ALA A 245 11.27 -16.39 -12.96
CA ALA A 245 10.86 -15.38 -13.93
C ALA A 245 9.57 -15.83 -14.65
N VAL A 246 8.46 -15.81 -13.92
CA VAL A 246 7.19 -16.48 -14.29
C VAL A 246 6.63 -16.00 -15.62
N ALA A 247 6.68 -14.70 -15.88
CA ALA A 247 6.08 -14.13 -17.07
C ALA A 247 6.79 -14.51 -18.37
N ARG A 248 8.02 -15.03 -18.31
CA ARG A 248 8.73 -15.56 -19.49
C ARG A 248 8.17 -16.90 -19.99
N GLU A 249 7.41 -17.58 -19.12
CA GLU A 249 6.82 -18.89 -19.40
C GLU A 249 5.29 -18.85 -19.53
N MET A 250 4.72 -17.64 -19.43
CA MET A 250 3.28 -17.41 -19.59
C MET A 250 2.96 -16.94 -21.00
N ASP A 251 1.78 -17.31 -21.45
CA ASP A 251 1.19 -16.79 -22.67
C ASP A 251 0.46 -15.48 -22.38
N LEU A 252 1.17 -14.35 -22.50
CA LEU A 252 0.72 -13.07 -21.99
C LEU A 252 -0.05 -12.26 -23.02
N LYS A 253 -1.19 -11.72 -22.61
CA LYS A 253 -1.80 -10.59 -23.31
C LYS A 253 -1.06 -9.30 -22.87
N LYS A 254 -0.62 -8.51 -23.86
CA LYS A 254 -0.04 -7.19 -23.60
C LYS A 254 -1.14 -6.15 -23.41
N PRO A 255 -0.84 -5.01 -22.76
CA PRO A 255 -1.69 -3.82 -22.85
C PRO A 255 -1.99 -3.50 -24.30
N CYS A 256 -3.25 -3.23 -24.62
CA CYS A 256 -3.77 -3.07 -25.98
C CYS A 256 -4.96 -2.11 -25.98
N VAL A 257 -5.40 -1.65 -27.14
CA VAL A 257 -6.62 -0.83 -27.25
C VAL A 257 -7.79 -1.68 -27.72
N GLU A 258 -8.90 -1.65 -26.98
CA GLU A 258 -10.10 -2.41 -27.34
C GLU A 258 -10.74 -1.91 -28.64
N LYS A 259 -10.60 -0.61 -28.90
CA LYS A 259 -11.19 0.05 -30.07
C LYS A 259 -10.17 0.95 -30.72
N LEU A 260 -9.92 0.71 -32.01
CA LEU A 260 -9.06 1.61 -32.80
C LEU A 260 -9.73 2.97 -32.96
N LEU A 261 -8.95 4.01 -32.75
CA LEU A 261 -9.36 5.40 -32.91
C LEU A 261 -8.76 6.02 -34.20
N ASN A 262 -9.40 7.06 -34.70
CA ASN A 262 -8.88 7.90 -35.77
C ASN A 262 -8.80 9.36 -35.29
N PRO A 263 -7.62 10.00 -35.20
CA PRO A 263 -6.29 9.41 -35.39
C PRO A 263 -5.98 8.30 -34.40
N PRO A 264 -5.05 7.37 -34.73
CA PRO A 264 -4.70 6.25 -33.88
C PRO A 264 -4.07 6.73 -32.57
N VAL A 265 -4.30 5.96 -31.52
CA VAL A 265 -3.54 6.09 -30.25
C VAL A 265 -2.14 5.56 -30.50
N LEU A 266 -1.15 6.24 -29.97
CA LEU A 266 0.24 5.81 -30.06
C LEU A 266 0.66 5.10 -28.76
N ASP A 267 1.49 4.09 -28.90
CA ASP A 267 2.15 3.44 -27.79
C ASP A 267 3.37 4.27 -27.30
N TYR A 268 4.09 3.74 -26.32
CA TYR A 268 5.28 4.41 -25.76
C TYR A 268 6.44 4.61 -26.76
N GLU A 269 6.44 3.86 -27.86
CA GLU A 269 7.43 4.01 -28.93
C GLU A 269 6.98 5.00 -30.02
N GLY A 270 5.79 5.58 -29.86
CA GLY A 270 5.18 6.47 -30.86
C GLY A 270 4.60 5.74 -32.06
N LYS A 271 4.38 4.42 -31.96
CA LYS A 271 3.74 3.61 -32.99
C LYS A 271 2.25 3.48 -32.70
N PRO A 272 1.40 3.25 -33.72
CA PRO A 272 -0.01 2.93 -33.50
C PRO A 272 -0.17 1.76 -32.52
N ALA A 273 -0.96 1.96 -31.47
CA ALA A 273 -1.23 0.95 -30.46
C ALA A 273 -1.92 -0.27 -31.09
N SER A 274 -1.53 -1.45 -30.64
CA SER A 274 -2.12 -2.71 -31.10
C SER A 274 -3.55 -2.86 -30.59
N GLN A 275 -4.46 -3.30 -31.46
CA GLN A 275 -5.81 -3.67 -31.05
C GLN A 275 -5.79 -4.98 -30.23
N CYS A 276 -6.65 -5.07 -29.22
CA CYS A 276 -6.83 -6.30 -28.46
C CYS A 276 -7.44 -7.39 -29.36
N ASP A 277 -6.68 -8.41 -29.65
CA ASP A 277 -7.18 -9.59 -30.35
C ASP A 277 -7.10 -10.81 -29.38
N PRO A 278 -8.24 -11.41 -29.03
CA PRO A 278 -8.26 -12.55 -28.12
C PRO A 278 -7.55 -13.79 -28.71
N ARG A 279 -7.26 -13.79 -30.03
CA ARG A 279 -6.60 -14.90 -30.72
C ARG A 279 -5.08 -14.76 -30.79
N VAL A 280 -4.56 -13.56 -30.50
CA VAL A 280 -3.13 -13.29 -30.55
C VAL A 280 -2.55 -13.37 -29.15
N ALA A 281 -2.00 -14.52 -28.80
CA ALA A 281 -1.08 -14.65 -27.71
C ALA A 281 0.29 -14.12 -28.16
N THR A 282 0.90 -13.26 -27.36
CA THR A 282 2.24 -12.73 -27.67
C THR A 282 3.21 -13.24 -26.60
N THR A 283 4.20 -14.02 -27.05
CA THR A 283 5.35 -14.37 -26.21
C THR A 283 6.09 -13.11 -25.76
N ALA A 284 6.74 -13.20 -24.59
CA ALA A 284 7.38 -12.07 -23.89
C ALA A 284 8.49 -11.32 -24.68
N ASP A 285 8.86 -11.78 -25.88
CA ASP A 285 10.03 -11.30 -26.64
C ASP A 285 9.80 -10.05 -27.49
N GLY A 286 8.62 -9.51 -27.50
CA GLY A 286 8.32 -8.36 -28.37
C GLY A 286 7.92 -7.12 -27.58
N VAL A 287 8.74 -6.10 -27.62
CA VAL A 287 8.65 -4.72 -27.13
C VAL A 287 9.32 -4.51 -25.77
N ARG A 288 10.56 -4.10 -25.83
CA ARG A 288 11.29 -3.53 -24.70
C ARG A 288 10.87 -2.06 -24.55
N ALA A 289 9.69 -1.80 -24.03
CA ALA A 289 9.43 -0.48 -23.47
C ALA A 289 10.45 -0.21 -22.35
N PRO A 290 11.03 0.99 -22.24
CA PRO A 290 11.85 1.31 -21.07
C PRO A 290 11.02 1.05 -19.82
N GLU A 291 11.64 0.57 -18.76
CA GLU A 291 11.00 0.47 -17.45
C GLU A 291 10.61 1.88 -17.04
N GLN A 292 9.32 2.15 -17.06
CA GLN A 292 8.73 3.41 -16.62
C GLN A 292 7.73 3.06 -15.56
N GLY A 293 7.77 3.78 -14.47
CA GLY A 293 6.82 3.56 -13.41
C GLY A 293 7.42 3.93 -12.06
N SER A 294 6.72 3.61 -11.01
CA SER A 294 7.11 3.98 -9.66
C SER A 294 6.52 2.99 -8.67
N ILE A 295 7.08 2.90 -7.48
CA ILE A 295 6.43 2.20 -6.39
C ILE A 295 6.56 3.03 -5.11
N ILE A 296 5.44 3.20 -4.42
CA ILE A 296 5.45 3.72 -3.06
C ILE A 296 5.30 2.56 -2.09
N VAL A 297 6.19 2.50 -1.10
CA VAL A 297 6.16 1.47 -0.06
C VAL A 297 6.12 2.13 1.31
N ILE A 298 5.07 1.82 2.07
CA ILE A 298 4.89 2.28 3.45
C ILE A 298 5.08 1.08 4.36
N ILE A 299 5.99 1.23 5.33
CA ILE A 299 6.33 0.21 6.32
C ILE A 299 5.90 0.71 7.69
N ALA A 300 5.13 -0.06 8.40
CA ALA A 300 4.76 0.17 9.80
C ALA A 300 5.36 -0.90 10.70
N THR A 301 5.68 -0.55 11.94
CA THR A 301 6.04 -1.52 12.97
C THR A 301 5.71 -1.00 14.38
N ASP A 302 5.45 -1.92 15.31
CA ASP A 302 5.34 -1.64 16.74
C ASP A 302 6.69 -1.83 17.49
N ALA A 303 7.76 -2.19 16.77
CA ALA A 303 9.10 -2.27 17.38
C ALA A 303 9.63 -0.88 17.75
N PRO A 304 10.29 -0.72 18.90
CA PRO A 304 10.84 0.57 19.34
C PRO A 304 12.10 0.92 18.54
N LEU A 305 11.88 1.48 17.36
CA LEU A 305 12.94 1.88 16.43
C LEU A 305 13.11 3.39 16.42
N THR A 306 14.37 3.81 16.36
CA THR A 306 14.77 5.21 16.16
C THR A 306 14.72 5.58 14.66
N PRO A 307 14.69 6.89 14.31
CA PRO A 307 14.63 7.33 12.91
C PRO A 307 15.73 6.73 12.02
N ASP A 308 16.96 6.64 12.52
CA ASP A 308 18.08 6.00 11.81
C ASP A 308 17.85 4.51 11.54
N GLN A 309 17.24 3.81 12.49
CA GLN A 309 16.87 2.40 12.35
C GLN A 309 15.71 2.23 11.35
N LEU A 310 14.72 3.11 11.36
CA LEU A 310 13.61 3.13 10.40
C LEU A 310 14.09 3.43 8.97
N LYS A 311 15.00 4.37 8.79
CA LYS A 311 15.68 4.61 7.50
C LYS A 311 16.40 3.35 6.99
N ARG A 312 17.03 2.57 7.89
CA ARG A 312 17.64 1.29 7.53
C ARG A 312 16.61 0.23 7.14
N LEU A 313 15.39 0.26 7.71
CA LEU A 313 14.27 -0.58 7.27
C LEU A 313 13.84 -0.19 5.84
N ALA A 314 13.57 1.10 5.60
CA ALA A 314 13.18 1.60 4.29
C ALA A 314 14.17 1.16 3.19
N ARG A 315 15.46 1.23 3.43
CA ARG A 315 16.49 0.73 2.49
C ARG A 315 16.36 -0.75 2.12
N ARG A 316 15.69 -1.59 2.90
CA ARG A 316 15.56 -3.01 2.60
C ARG A 316 14.52 -3.29 1.53
N VAL A 317 13.68 -2.31 1.23
CA VAL A 317 12.73 -2.39 0.13
C VAL A 317 13.42 -2.65 -1.21
N SER A 318 14.54 -1.97 -1.50
CA SER A 318 15.34 -2.20 -2.72
C SER A 318 15.73 -3.68 -2.90
N VAL A 319 16.03 -4.38 -1.80
CA VAL A 319 16.32 -5.83 -1.86
C VAL A 319 15.08 -6.61 -2.28
N SER A 320 13.89 -6.23 -1.78
CA SER A 320 12.62 -6.88 -2.15
C SER A 320 12.28 -6.63 -3.62
N LEU A 321 12.48 -5.40 -4.09
CA LEU A 321 12.26 -5.03 -5.49
C LEU A 321 13.17 -5.85 -6.41
N GLY A 322 14.46 -5.99 -6.08
CA GLY A 322 15.38 -6.85 -6.81
C GLY A 322 14.95 -8.33 -6.81
N ARG A 323 14.40 -8.86 -5.71
CA ARG A 323 13.84 -10.21 -5.63
C ARG A 323 12.59 -10.37 -6.50
N ALA A 324 11.75 -9.34 -6.59
CA ALA A 324 10.57 -9.32 -7.47
C ALA A 324 10.92 -9.03 -8.95
N GLY A 325 12.20 -8.72 -9.25
CA GLY A 325 12.73 -8.54 -10.59
C GLY A 325 12.95 -7.09 -11.03
N ALA A 326 12.68 -6.11 -10.19
CA ALA A 326 12.94 -4.69 -10.50
C ALA A 326 14.44 -4.36 -10.48
N ILE A 327 14.79 -3.29 -11.17
CA ILE A 327 16.18 -2.76 -11.21
C ILE A 327 16.24 -1.30 -10.74
N GLU A 328 15.13 -0.73 -10.25
CA GLU A 328 15.06 0.69 -9.86
C GLU A 328 15.62 1.59 -10.98
N SER A 329 15.02 1.50 -12.18
CA SER A 329 15.53 2.16 -13.37
C SER A 329 15.44 3.68 -13.27
N ASP A 330 16.25 4.41 -14.05
CA ASP A 330 16.35 5.87 -14.06
C ASP A 330 14.99 6.58 -14.20
N GLY A 331 14.06 5.99 -14.95
CA GLY A 331 12.70 6.52 -15.14
C GLY A 331 11.73 6.21 -13.99
N SER A 332 12.13 5.48 -12.96
CA SER A 332 11.25 5.04 -11.87
C SER A 332 11.33 5.97 -10.65
N GLY A 333 10.20 6.16 -9.95
CA GLY A 333 10.12 6.81 -8.64
C GLY A 333 9.86 5.78 -7.55
N ASP A 334 10.94 5.23 -6.98
CA ASP A 334 10.87 4.14 -6.01
C ASP A 334 11.16 4.71 -4.62
N ILE A 335 10.08 5.08 -3.88
CA ILE A 335 10.19 5.87 -2.67
C ILE A 335 9.55 5.13 -1.49
N PHE A 336 10.28 5.06 -0.39
CA PHE A 336 9.95 4.22 0.76
C PHE A 336 9.95 5.01 2.06
N LEU A 337 8.95 4.78 2.90
CA LEU A 337 8.83 5.40 4.20
C LEU A 337 8.53 4.33 5.25
N ALA A 338 9.29 4.32 6.34
CA ALA A 338 9.06 3.46 7.49
C ALA A 338 8.74 4.28 8.72
N PHE A 339 7.77 3.83 9.52
CA PHE A 339 7.45 4.46 10.81
C PHE A 339 7.23 3.41 11.90
N SER A 340 7.39 3.85 13.16
CA SER A 340 7.15 3.02 14.33
C SER A 340 6.04 3.59 15.19
N THR A 341 5.07 2.76 15.57
CA THR A 341 4.02 3.14 16.53
C THR A 341 4.48 3.10 18.00
N ALA A 342 5.67 2.58 18.28
CA ALA A 342 6.31 2.73 19.57
C ALA A 342 6.83 4.17 19.78
N ASN A 343 7.18 4.52 21.03
CA ASN A 343 7.68 5.86 21.38
C ASN A 343 6.78 7.02 20.92
N ALA A 344 5.47 6.82 20.95
CA ALA A 344 4.52 7.86 20.56
C ALA A 344 4.71 9.12 21.40
N GLY A 345 4.75 10.27 20.71
CA GLY A 345 4.91 11.57 21.36
C GLY A 345 6.29 11.80 22.01
N ALA A 346 7.28 10.95 21.74
CA ALA A 346 8.58 11.00 22.41
C ALA A 346 9.38 12.28 22.16
N ASP A 347 9.01 13.05 21.15
CA ASP A 347 9.67 14.32 20.80
C ASP A 347 8.65 15.45 20.53
N GLU A 348 7.50 15.42 21.19
CA GLU A 348 6.53 16.48 21.17
C GLU A 348 6.96 17.62 22.11
N GLY A 349 7.89 18.45 21.66
CA GLY A 349 8.61 19.46 22.44
C GLY A 349 7.79 20.57 23.12
N ASN A 350 6.45 20.50 23.11
CA ASN A 350 5.55 21.45 23.75
C ASN A 350 4.46 20.81 24.62
N SER A 351 4.55 19.52 24.91
CA SER A 351 3.63 18.92 25.86
C SER A 351 4.05 19.33 27.28
N ALA A 352 3.24 20.20 27.89
CA ALA A 352 3.45 20.64 29.26
C ALA A 352 3.14 19.54 30.31
N GLU A 353 2.81 18.30 29.85
CA GLU A 353 2.40 17.20 30.72
C GLU A 353 3.42 16.06 30.76
N PRO A 354 3.61 15.45 31.94
CA PRO A 354 4.46 14.26 32.08
C PRO A 354 4.00 13.12 31.14
N PRO A 355 4.95 12.33 30.57
CA PRO A 355 6.37 12.25 30.89
C PRO A 355 7.27 13.23 30.12
N PHE A 356 6.73 14.12 29.30
CA PHE A 356 7.47 14.97 28.35
C PHE A 356 7.69 16.41 28.85
N ALA A 357 7.28 16.72 30.07
CA ALA A 357 7.43 18.04 30.70
C ALA A 357 8.89 18.30 31.15
N GLY A 358 9.84 18.27 30.24
CA GLY A 358 11.23 18.51 30.58
C GLY A 358 12.14 18.57 29.37
N PRO A 359 13.41 18.95 29.54
CA PRO A 359 14.35 19.09 28.42
C PRO A 359 14.82 17.75 27.83
N ASN A 360 14.43 16.61 28.43
CA ASN A 360 14.88 15.29 28.02
C ASN A 360 13.70 14.34 27.87
N ALA A 361 13.61 13.63 26.74
CA ALA A 361 12.69 12.52 26.53
C ALA A 361 13.40 11.18 26.76
N THR A 362 12.67 10.22 27.37
CA THR A 362 13.14 8.84 27.47
C THR A 362 12.50 8.01 26.36
N ILE A 363 13.31 7.42 25.50
CA ILE A 363 12.86 6.56 24.41
C ILE A 363 13.35 5.13 24.60
N GLN A 364 12.56 4.17 24.12
CA GLN A 364 13.01 2.79 23.93
C GLN A 364 13.68 2.66 22.58
N ARG A 365 14.75 1.87 22.51
CA ARG A 365 15.49 1.63 21.28
C ARG A 365 15.87 0.16 21.16
N MET A 366 15.57 -0.46 20.03
CA MET A 366 16.04 -1.81 19.72
C MET A 366 17.56 -1.84 19.59
N GLN A 367 18.20 -2.87 20.15
CA GLN A 367 19.64 -3.06 19.98
C GLN A 367 19.98 -3.35 18.51
N SER A 368 21.01 -2.68 17.99
CA SER A 368 21.35 -2.72 16.57
C SER A 368 21.63 -4.13 16.03
N TRP A 369 22.20 -5.02 16.84
CA TRP A 369 22.48 -6.40 16.44
C TRP A 369 21.22 -7.27 16.28
N LYS A 370 20.07 -6.85 16.82
CA LYS A 370 18.75 -7.52 16.65
C LYS A 370 18.00 -7.10 15.39
N MET A 371 18.50 -6.11 14.65
CA MET A 371 17.83 -5.57 13.47
C MET A 371 17.67 -6.54 12.28
N ASN A 372 18.47 -7.63 12.24
CA ASN A 372 18.41 -8.56 11.12
C ASN A 372 17.02 -9.21 10.95
N ALA A 373 16.34 -9.54 12.04
CA ALA A 373 14.97 -10.07 11.98
C ALA A 373 14.00 -9.06 11.36
N MET A 374 14.11 -7.78 11.74
CA MET A 374 13.31 -6.70 11.16
C MET A 374 13.60 -6.52 9.66
N PHE A 375 14.86 -6.57 9.23
CA PHE A 375 15.24 -6.49 7.82
C PHE A 375 14.64 -7.62 7.01
N THR A 376 14.72 -8.85 7.52
CA THR A 376 14.12 -10.03 6.89
C THR A 376 12.60 -9.88 6.78
N ALA A 377 11.94 -9.42 7.84
CA ALA A 377 10.49 -9.22 7.85
C ALA A 377 10.04 -8.17 6.81
N VAL A 378 10.75 -7.05 6.68
CA VAL A 378 10.46 -6.03 5.65
C VAL A 378 10.61 -6.63 4.25
N ILE A 379 11.70 -7.36 3.98
CA ILE A 379 11.93 -7.97 2.67
C ILE A 379 10.79 -8.93 2.32
N GLN A 380 10.44 -9.82 3.21
CA GLN A 380 9.39 -10.82 3.01
C GLN A 380 8.00 -10.19 2.86
N ALA A 381 7.67 -9.21 3.70
CA ALA A 381 6.38 -8.53 3.64
C ALA A 381 6.26 -7.69 2.35
N THR A 382 7.30 -6.97 1.95
CA THR A 382 7.26 -6.18 0.71
C THR A 382 7.08 -7.05 -0.53
N GLU A 383 7.82 -8.17 -0.62
CA GLU A 383 7.70 -9.13 -1.72
C GLU A 383 6.25 -9.65 -1.84
N GLU A 384 5.66 -10.08 -0.73
CA GLU A 384 4.27 -10.56 -0.72
C GLU A 384 3.27 -9.44 -1.05
N SER A 385 3.45 -8.22 -0.54
CA SER A 385 2.57 -7.08 -0.85
C SER A 385 2.53 -6.76 -2.34
N ILE A 386 3.66 -6.83 -3.04
CA ILE A 386 3.74 -6.62 -4.49
C ILE A 386 2.95 -7.70 -5.23
N ILE A 387 3.13 -8.97 -4.86
CA ILE A 387 2.41 -10.06 -5.54
C ILE A 387 0.91 -10.02 -5.20
N ASN A 388 0.53 -9.64 -3.98
CA ASN A 388 -0.88 -9.42 -3.62
C ASN A 388 -1.51 -8.31 -4.45
N ALA A 389 -0.80 -7.19 -4.70
CA ALA A 389 -1.29 -6.12 -5.57
C ALA A 389 -1.60 -6.61 -6.99
N LEU A 390 -0.76 -7.50 -7.54
CA LEU A 390 -0.95 -8.10 -8.86
C LEU A 390 -2.08 -9.12 -8.89
N VAL A 391 -2.15 -9.99 -7.89
CA VAL A 391 -3.16 -11.07 -7.80
C VAL A 391 -4.55 -10.52 -7.55
N ALA A 392 -4.69 -9.50 -6.70
CA ALA A 392 -5.99 -8.88 -6.40
C ALA A 392 -6.50 -7.97 -7.52
N ALA A 393 -5.64 -7.56 -8.45
CA ALA A 393 -6.00 -6.64 -9.51
C ALA A 393 -6.88 -7.31 -10.58
N LYS A 394 -7.81 -6.53 -11.12
CA LYS A 394 -8.71 -6.94 -12.22
C LYS A 394 -8.36 -6.18 -13.49
N THR A 395 -8.46 -6.83 -14.63
CA THR A 395 -8.35 -6.17 -15.95
C THR A 395 -9.15 -4.87 -15.96
N MET A 396 -8.55 -3.82 -16.49
CA MET A 396 -9.17 -2.50 -16.51
C MET A 396 -8.96 -1.81 -17.84
N THR A 397 -10.05 -1.25 -18.37
CA THR A 397 -10.05 -0.35 -19.53
C THR A 397 -10.19 1.09 -19.06
N GLY A 398 -9.42 1.98 -19.64
CA GLY A 398 -9.36 3.41 -19.30
C GLY A 398 -9.24 4.33 -20.50
N ALA A 399 -8.39 5.33 -20.35
CA ALA A 399 -8.16 6.37 -21.35
C ALA A 399 -7.87 5.78 -22.75
N ASP A 400 -8.47 6.38 -23.80
CA ASP A 400 -8.29 5.98 -25.19
C ASP A 400 -8.57 4.49 -25.48
N TYR A 401 -9.42 3.85 -24.65
CA TYR A 401 -9.72 2.41 -24.69
C TYR A 401 -8.50 1.51 -24.39
N TRP A 402 -7.44 2.04 -23.77
CA TRP A 402 -6.36 1.20 -23.27
C TRP A 402 -6.89 0.21 -22.25
N THR A 403 -6.59 -1.06 -22.47
CA THR A 403 -6.91 -2.16 -21.56
C THR A 403 -5.64 -2.79 -21.05
N VAL A 404 -5.51 -2.83 -19.75
CA VAL A 404 -4.40 -3.49 -19.04
C VAL A 404 -4.92 -4.77 -18.42
N PRO A 405 -4.40 -5.94 -18.82
CA PRO A 405 -4.86 -7.24 -18.32
C PRO A 405 -4.41 -7.47 -16.88
N ALA A 406 -5.22 -8.20 -16.12
CA ALA A 406 -4.82 -8.76 -14.84
C ALA A 406 -3.79 -9.88 -15.04
N LEU A 407 -3.01 -10.18 -13.99
CA LEU A 407 -2.13 -11.35 -13.94
C LEU A 407 -2.98 -12.63 -14.08
N PRO A 408 -2.71 -13.53 -15.07
CA PRO A 408 -3.48 -14.75 -15.24
C PRO A 408 -3.10 -15.80 -14.18
N HIS A 409 -4.00 -16.02 -13.22
CA HIS A 409 -3.75 -16.84 -12.02
C HIS A 409 -3.44 -18.29 -12.36
N ASP A 410 -4.19 -18.89 -13.29
CA ASP A 410 -4.01 -20.30 -13.73
C ASP A 410 -2.64 -20.51 -14.38
N GLN A 411 -2.19 -19.56 -15.19
CA GLN A 411 -0.86 -19.64 -15.80
C GLN A 411 0.24 -19.44 -14.75
N LEU A 412 0.05 -18.52 -13.80
CA LEU A 412 0.97 -18.36 -12.68
C LEU A 412 1.12 -19.68 -11.91
N GLN A 413 -0.01 -20.29 -11.52
CA GLN A 413 -0.02 -21.56 -10.80
C GLN A 413 0.63 -22.69 -11.64
N GLN A 414 0.35 -22.74 -12.95
CA GLN A 414 0.92 -23.73 -13.85
C GLN A 414 2.45 -23.63 -13.92
N VAL A 415 2.99 -22.41 -14.07
CA VAL A 415 4.44 -22.18 -14.07
C VAL A 415 5.05 -22.56 -12.72
N LEU A 416 4.45 -22.14 -11.61
CA LEU A 416 4.96 -22.47 -10.28
C LEU A 416 4.94 -23.99 -10.00
N ARG A 417 3.90 -24.73 -10.45
CA ARG A 417 3.87 -26.20 -10.37
C ARG A 417 4.98 -26.84 -11.19
N LYS A 418 5.20 -26.36 -12.42
CA LYS A 418 6.28 -26.85 -13.30
C LYS A 418 7.65 -26.74 -12.63
N HIS A 419 7.86 -25.74 -11.81
CA HIS A 419 9.10 -25.51 -11.07
C HIS A 419 9.08 -26.07 -9.63
N GLY A 420 8.08 -26.86 -9.25
CA GLY A 420 7.99 -27.48 -7.93
C GLY A 420 7.73 -26.51 -6.77
N GLN A 421 7.26 -25.29 -7.07
CA GLN A 421 6.97 -24.26 -6.05
C GLN A 421 5.52 -24.33 -5.54
N LEU A 422 4.62 -25.00 -6.24
CA LEU A 422 3.28 -25.34 -5.74
C LEU A 422 3.19 -26.84 -5.53
N LYS A 423 2.67 -27.23 -4.38
CA LYS A 423 2.29 -28.63 -4.16
C LYS A 423 1.12 -28.98 -5.07
N PRO A 424 1.04 -30.24 -5.53
CA PRO A 424 -0.08 -30.74 -6.36
C PRO A 424 -1.43 -30.49 -5.68
#